data_e6c96a089785b8b383bbd4ad5274dcc0
#
_entry.id   e6c96a089785b8b383bbd4ad5274dcc0
#
_cell.length_a   1.000
_cell.length_b   1.000
_cell.length_c   1.000
_cell.angle_alpha   90.00
_cell.angle_beta   90.00
_cell.angle_gamma   90.00
#
_symmetry.space_group_name_H-M   'P 1'
#
loop_
_entity.id
_entity.type
_entity.pdbx_description
1 polymer ?
#
loop_
_entity_poly.entity_id
_entity_poly.type
_entity_poly.pdbx_seq_one_letter_code
_entity_poly.pdbx_strand_id
1 'polypeptide(L)'
;GDASEYAWAPEGKSLVFSVRIAGKTEAWSTNFDLYHVTVDGKAAPRNLTAGNKAWDTSPVFSPDGKTLFYRAMKRPGFEADRFAIMAMELASGKAREVSARLDNAAESLAISGDGKTLFTTTQDTGEMPLFAIDITNGEATLLARDGSVREFAVAGDQVLFTRDRLDSPAQLFLTDADGRSERQVSVNNRDAIAKTAWGAFEQFQFIGWNNESVHGYVVKPANYVEGRKYPIAFLIHGGPQGSFGNGWSYRWNPQTYAGQGFAVIMIDFHGSTGYGQAFTDSISGHWGDRPLEDLQKGYAHALEKYRFLDSSRACALGASYGGYMVNWIAGNWPEPWKCLVNHDGVFDTRMMGYATEELWFTEWENGGTPFDVPQNYEKFNPVNHVAKWSVPMLVVQGELDYRIPPEQGIATFTALQRKDIESQLLLFPDENHWVLKPQNSIQWHDTVNHWLKRWTSGEQPQ
;
A
#
# COMPACT_ATOMS: atom_id res chain seq x y z
N GLY A 1 -18.08 -6.47 -7.48
CA GLY A 1 -17.02 -7.14 -8.21
C GLY A 1 -16.37 -6.26 -9.23
N ASP A 2 -15.08 -6.36 -9.34
CA ASP A 2 -14.27 -5.66 -10.32
C ASP A 2 -14.22 -6.43 -11.65
N ALA A 3 -13.88 -5.79 -12.75
CA ALA A 3 -13.72 -6.40 -14.06
C ALA A 3 -12.64 -7.51 -14.08
N SER A 4 -11.65 -7.44 -13.20
CA SER A 4 -10.62 -8.46 -13.02
C SER A 4 -11.09 -9.70 -12.26
N GLU A 5 -12.28 -9.69 -11.70
CA GLU A 5 -12.79 -10.78 -10.88
C GLU A 5 -13.67 -11.78 -11.64
N TYR A 6 -13.72 -11.66 -12.95
CA TYR A 6 -14.38 -12.66 -13.80
C TYR A 6 -13.63 -12.90 -15.11
N ALA A 7 -13.81 -14.09 -15.66
CA ALA A 7 -13.29 -14.47 -16.98
C ALA A 7 -14.31 -15.29 -17.76
N TRP A 8 -14.39 -15.00 -19.07
CA TRP A 8 -15.13 -15.81 -20.02
C TRP A 8 -14.32 -17.04 -20.41
N ALA A 9 -14.99 -18.19 -20.46
CA ALA A 9 -14.42 -19.34 -21.14
C ALA A 9 -14.28 -19.08 -22.64
N PRO A 10 -13.24 -19.64 -23.29
CA PRO A 10 -12.93 -19.33 -24.69
C PRO A 10 -14.08 -19.58 -25.69
N GLU A 11 -14.95 -20.55 -25.40
CA GLU A 11 -16.12 -20.87 -26.20
C GLU A 11 -17.30 -19.88 -26.01
N GLY A 12 -17.21 -18.93 -25.07
CA GLY A 12 -18.24 -17.93 -24.77
C GLY A 12 -19.54 -18.45 -24.19
N LYS A 13 -19.55 -19.70 -23.65
CA LYS A 13 -20.74 -20.35 -23.12
C LYS A 13 -20.81 -20.38 -21.60
N SER A 14 -19.73 -20.06 -20.93
CA SER A 14 -19.61 -20.02 -19.50
C SER A 14 -18.64 -18.94 -19.03
N LEU A 15 -18.70 -18.63 -17.76
CA LEU A 15 -17.74 -17.72 -17.12
C LEU A 15 -17.39 -18.22 -15.70
N VAL A 16 -16.24 -17.78 -15.21
CA VAL A 16 -15.84 -17.93 -13.81
C VAL A 16 -15.72 -16.55 -13.20
N PHE A 17 -16.19 -16.38 -11.98
CA PHE A 17 -16.14 -15.13 -11.23
C PHE A 17 -15.80 -15.38 -9.77
N SER A 18 -15.17 -14.40 -9.12
CA SER A 18 -14.86 -14.39 -7.69
C SER A 18 -16.00 -13.76 -6.92
N VAL A 19 -16.40 -14.36 -5.80
CA VAL A 19 -17.43 -13.80 -4.93
C VAL A 19 -17.27 -14.28 -3.49
N ARG A 20 -17.55 -13.37 -2.54
CA ARG A 20 -17.65 -13.70 -1.11
C ARG A 20 -19.12 -13.94 -0.75
N ILE A 21 -19.41 -15.16 -0.28
CA ILE A 21 -20.73 -15.54 0.23
C ILE A 21 -20.59 -15.88 1.70
N ALA A 22 -20.43 -14.88 2.53
CA ALA A 22 -20.14 -15.05 3.95
C ALA A 22 -21.37 -14.80 4.87
N GLY A 23 -22.44 -14.21 4.38
CA GLY A 23 -23.66 -13.93 5.17
C GLY A 23 -23.34 -13.12 6.43
N LYS A 24 -23.65 -13.67 7.60
CA LYS A 24 -23.42 -12.98 8.88
C LYS A 24 -21.95 -12.82 9.25
N THR A 25 -21.04 -13.58 8.62
CA THR A 25 -19.60 -13.56 8.93
C THR A 25 -18.82 -12.62 7.99
N GLU A 26 -19.49 -11.82 7.19
CA GLU A 26 -18.87 -10.98 6.18
C GLU A 26 -17.83 -10.01 6.77
N ALA A 27 -18.14 -9.40 7.91
CA ALA A 27 -17.24 -8.43 8.55
C ALA A 27 -15.93 -9.04 9.12
N TRP A 28 -15.85 -10.37 9.26
CA TRP A 28 -14.65 -11.08 9.75
C TRP A 28 -14.23 -12.26 8.86
N SER A 29 -14.66 -12.26 7.59
CA SER A 29 -14.29 -13.29 6.62
C SER A 29 -13.61 -12.70 5.40
N THR A 30 -12.46 -13.25 5.02
CA THR A 30 -11.76 -12.95 3.75
C THR A 30 -11.96 -14.04 2.71
N ASN A 31 -12.93 -14.95 2.89
CA ASN A 31 -13.16 -16.09 2.02
C ASN A 31 -13.91 -15.70 0.74
N PHE A 32 -13.16 -15.49 -0.35
CA PHE A 32 -13.69 -15.38 -1.70
C PHE A 32 -13.45 -16.68 -2.44
N ASP A 33 -14.49 -17.23 -3.05
CA ASP A 33 -14.43 -18.44 -3.86
C ASP A 33 -14.66 -18.12 -5.35
N LEU A 34 -14.10 -18.95 -6.22
CA LEU A 34 -14.39 -18.93 -7.66
C LEU A 34 -15.62 -19.78 -7.99
N TYR A 35 -16.56 -19.16 -8.69
CA TYR A 35 -17.79 -19.80 -9.14
C TYR A 35 -17.84 -19.88 -10.66
N HIS A 36 -18.17 -21.05 -11.18
CA HIS A 36 -18.42 -21.30 -12.60
C HIS A 36 -19.93 -21.30 -12.88
N VAL A 37 -20.36 -20.63 -13.94
CA VAL A 37 -21.75 -20.60 -14.39
C VAL A 37 -21.85 -20.65 -15.92
N THR A 38 -22.85 -21.36 -16.44
CA THR A 38 -23.21 -21.33 -17.86
C THR A 38 -24.12 -20.13 -18.15
N VAL A 39 -23.95 -19.47 -19.29
CA VAL A 39 -24.69 -18.24 -19.65
C VAL A 39 -26.13 -18.51 -20.10
N ASP A 40 -26.52 -19.77 -20.28
CA ASP A 40 -27.90 -20.14 -20.62
C ASP A 40 -28.88 -20.10 -19.43
N GLY A 41 -28.38 -19.84 -18.24
CA GLY A 41 -29.14 -19.66 -17.01
C GLY A 41 -29.82 -20.93 -16.48
N LYS A 42 -29.50 -22.11 -17.02
CA LYS A 42 -30.16 -23.37 -16.65
C LYS A 42 -29.60 -24.05 -15.41
N ALA A 43 -28.34 -23.79 -15.10
CA ALA A 43 -27.65 -24.34 -13.95
C ALA A 43 -27.27 -23.27 -12.93
N ALA A 44 -27.37 -23.62 -11.65
CA ALA A 44 -26.83 -22.76 -10.59
C ALA A 44 -25.30 -22.66 -10.67
N PRO A 45 -24.69 -21.53 -10.24
CA PRO A 45 -23.24 -21.41 -10.15
C PRO A 45 -22.62 -22.50 -9.27
N ARG A 46 -21.55 -23.12 -9.76
CA ARG A 46 -20.80 -24.16 -9.06
C ARG A 46 -19.53 -23.59 -8.46
N ASN A 47 -19.34 -23.71 -7.14
CA ASN A 47 -18.12 -23.34 -6.46
C ASN A 47 -16.97 -24.28 -6.86
N LEU A 48 -15.86 -23.70 -7.36
CA LEU A 48 -14.68 -24.41 -7.81
C LEU A 48 -13.62 -24.54 -6.71
N THR A 49 -13.60 -23.64 -5.75
CA THR A 49 -12.53 -23.49 -4.76
C THR A 49 -13.01 -23.59 -3.30
N ALA A 50 -14.16 -24.23 -3.07
CA ALA A 50 -14.77 -24.39 -1.75
C ALA A 50 -13.84 -24.98 -0.66
N GLY A 51 -12.76 -25.64 -1.05
CA GLY A 51 -11.75 -26.21 -0.15
C GLY A 51 -10.77 -25.19 0.44
N ASN A 52 -10.56 -24.06 -0.22
CA ASN A 52 -9.81 -22.93 0.31
C ASN A 52 -10.74 -22.03 1.15
N LYS A 53 -10.27 -21.54 2.30
CA LYS A 53 -11.03 -20.60 3.16
C LYS A 53 -10.43 -19.21 3.18
N ALA A 54 -9.42 -18.98 2.35
CA ALA A 54 -8.81 -17.69 2.07
C ALA A 54 -9.35 -17.12 0.73
N TRP A 55 -8.68 -16.18 0.17
CA TRP A 55 -9.13 -15.43 -1.00
C TRP A 55 -8.65 -16.07 -2.31
N ASP A 56 -9.59 -16.44 -3.19
CA ASP A 56 -9.36 -16.88 -4.57
C ASP A 56 -9.96 -15.86 -5.55
N THR A 57 -9.17 -15.36 -6.50
CA THR A 57 -9.59 -14.27 -7.41
C THR A 57 -8.86 -14.30 -8.76
N SER A 58 -9.17 -13.33 -9.62
CA SER A 58 -8.52 -13.07 -10.91
C SER A 58 -8.43 -14.32 -11.81
N PRO A 59 -9.54 -14.98 -12.13
CA PRO A 59 -9.54 -16.17 -12.97
C PRO A 59 -9.13 -15.83 -14.42
N VAL A 60 -8.33 -16.70 -15.04
CA VAL A 60 -7.93 -16.63 -16.45
C VAL A 60 -7.96 -18.03 -17.04
N PHE A 61 -8.67 -18.24 -18.15
CA PHE A 61 -8.69 -19.53 -18.83
C PHE A 61 -7.44 -19.71 -19.73
N SER A 62 -6.96 -20.95 -19.80
CA SER A 62 -6.08 -21.35 -20.92
C SER A 62 -6.79 -21.18 -22.26
N PRO A 63 -6.06 -20.94 -23.38
CA PRO A 63 -6.68 -20.79 -24.70
C PRO A 63 -7.52 -21.99 -25.14
N ASP A 64 -7.19 -23.19 -24.68
CA ASP A 64 -7.94 -24.41 -24.96
C ASP A 64 -9.13 -24.67 -24.01
N GLY A 65 -9.32 -23.79 -23.00
CA GLY A 65 -10.41 -23.85 -22.03
C GLY A 65 -10.31 -24.99 -21.01
N LYS A 66 -9.20 -25.72 -20.93
CA LYS A 66 -9.08 -26.89 -20.04
C LYS A 66 -8.49 -26.56 -18.67
N THR A 67 -7.71 -25.51 -18.58
CA THR A 67 -7.05 -25.05 -17.34
C THR A 67 -7.58 -23.69 -16.95
N LEU A 68 -7.88 -23.50 -15.67
CA LEU A 68 -8.16 -22.23 -15.07
C LEU A 68 -6.93 -21.79 -14.25
N PHE A 69 -6.36 -20.64 -14.57
CA PHE A 69 -5.36 -19.98 -13.74
C PHE A 69 -6.06 -18.94 -12.86
N TYR A 70 -5.59 -18.78 -11.64
CA TYR A 70 -6.15 -17.81 -10.69
C TYR A 70 -5.15 -17.48 -9.60
N ARG A 71 -5.41 -16.40 -8.88
CA ARG A 71 -4.62 -16.04 -7.70
C ARG A 71 -5.30 -16.57 -6.44
N ALA A 72 -4.51 -17.10 -5.50
CA ALA A 72 -5.01 -17.68 -4.26
C ALA A 72 -4.12 -17.34 -3.07
N MET A 73 -4.73 -16.92 -1.98
CA MET A 73 -4.13 -16.87 -0.64
C MET A 73 -4.29 -18.22 0.07
N LYS A 74 -3.52 -18.45 1.13
CA LYS A 74 -3.57 -19.68 1.94
C LYS A 74 -4.15 -19.48 3.33
N ARG A 75 -4.02 -18.28 3.91
CA ARG A 75 -4.35 -18.01 5.32
C ARG A 75 -5.64 -17.22 5.42
N PRO A 76 -6.74 -17.84 5.92
CA PRO A 76 -8.01 -17.16 6.15
C PRO A 76 -7.84 -16.01 7.15
N GLY A 77 -8.48 -14.87 6.88
CA GLY A 77 -8.45 -13.70 7.75
C GLY A 77 -7.22 -12.80 7.57
N PHE A 78 -6.21 -13.20 6.80
CA PHE A 78 -5.02 -12.40 6.56
C PHE A 78 -5.01 -11.84 5.12
N GLU A 79 -5.38 -10.60 4.96
CA GLU A 79 -5.50 -9.96 3.64
C GLU A 79 -4.16 -9.55 3.00
N ALA A 80 -3.06 -9.64 3.75
CA ALA A 80 -1.70 -9.43 3.24
C ALA A 80 -0.96 -10.77 3.01
N ASP A 81 -1.69 -11.90 2.99
CA ASP A 81 -1.12 -13.18 2.59
C ASP A 81 -0.68 -13.15 1.12
N ARG A 82 0.35 -13.91 0.81
CA ARG A 82 0.87 -13.98 -0.56
C ARG A 82 -0.16 -14.58 -1.52
N PHE A 83 -0.53 -13.84 -2.55
CA PHE A 83 -1.25 -14.39 -3.68
C PHE A 83 -0.32 -15.25 -4.53
N ALA A 84 -0.49 -16.57 -4.44
CA ALA A 84 0.13 -17.52 -5.36
C ALA A 84 -0.68 -17.62 -6.66
N ILE A 85 -0.03 -17.92 -7.77
CA ILE A 85 -0.71 -18.29 -9.02
C ILE A 85 -0.95 -19.79 -9.04
N MET A 86 -2.22 -20.16 -9.15
CA MET A 86 -2.67 -21.54 -9.21
C MET A 86 -3.09 -21.92 -10.62
N ALA A 87 -2.90 -23.19 -11.00
CA ALA A 87 -3.41 -23.80 -12.21
C ALA A 87 -4.32 -24.96 -11.84
N MET A 88 -5.61 -24.89 -12.19
CA MET A 88 -6.62 -25.91 -11.93
C MET A 88 -7.01 -26.60 -13.25
N GLU A 89 -6.89 -27.91 -13.32
CA GLU A 89 -7.50 -28.69 -14.39
C GLU A 89 -9.02 -28.77 -14.17
N LEU A 90 -9.81 -28.19 -15.08
CA LEU A 90 -11.25 -28.05 -14.88
C LEU A 90 -12.01 -29.40 -14.88
N ALA A 91 -11.50 -30.38 -15.59
CA ALA A 91 -12.12 -31.72 -15.67
C ALA A 91 -12.01 -32.49 -14.34
N SER A 92 -10.88 -32.38 -13.64
CA SER A 92 -10.62 -33.13 -12.39
C SER A 92 -10.76 -32.24 -11.13
N GLY A 93 -10.71 -30.91 -11.27
CA GLY A 93 -10.64 -29.98 -10.16
C GLY A 93 -9.29 -29.97 -9.42
N LYS A 94 -8.27 -30.67 -9.93
CA LYS A 94 -6.94 -30.70 -9.32
C LYS A 94 -6.21 -29.39 -9.61
N ALA A 95 -5.69 -28.74 -8.55
CA ALA A 95 -4.93 -27.52 -8.64
C ALA A 95 -3.46 -27.73 -8.21
N ARG A 96 -2.55 -26.99 -8.83
CA ARG A 96 -1.13 -26.86 -8.44
C ARG A 96 -0.70 -25.43 -8.45
N GLU A 97 0.29 -25.08 -7.65
CA GLU A 97 0.92 -23.75 -7.68
C GLU A 97 1.90 -23.67 -8.86
N VAL A 98 1.83 -22.54 -9.61
CA VAL A 98 2.76 -22.23 -10.72
C VAL A 98 3.87 -21.27 -10.25
N SER A 99 3.56 -20.34 -9.36
CA SER A 99 4.46 -19.27 -8.91
C SER A 99 5.29 -19.61 -7.67
N ALA A 100 5.55 -20.90 -7.39
CA ALA A 100 6.27 -21.32 -6.17
C ALA A 100 7.70 -20.74 -6.02
N ARG A 101 8.28 -20.24 -7.11
CA ARG A 101 9.61 -19.57 -7.10
C ARG A 101 9.52 -18.05 -6.86
N LEU A 102 8.32 -17.50 -6.81
CA LEU A 102 8.07 -16.08 -6.58
C LEU A 102 7.62 -15.88 -5.12
N ASP A 103 8.44 -15.30 -4.27
CA ASP A 103 8.13 -15.09 -2.86
C ASP A 103 7.17 -13.91 -2.63
N ASN A 104 7.07 -12.99 -3.58
CA ASN A 104 6.13 -11.87 -3.53
C ASN A 104 4.76 -12.24 -4.11
N ALA A 105 3.72 -11.52 -3.70
CA ALA A 105 2.35 -11.71 -4.19
C ALA A 105 2.22 -11.35 -5.68
N ALA A 106 1.50 -12.18 -6.44
CA ALA A 106 1.07 -11.83 -7.79
C ALA A 106 -0.10 -10.84 -7.74
N GLU A 107 0.01 -9.70 -8.46
CA GLU A 107 -1.02 -8.64 -8.42
C GLU A 107 -2.02 -8.72 -9.57
N SER A 108 -1.59 -9.19 -10.72
CA SER A 108 -2.41 -9.29 -11.93
C SER A 108 -2.07 -10.57 -12.69
N LEU A 109 -2.91 -10.97 -13.65
CA LEU A 109 -2.71 -12.21 -14.37
C LEU A 109 -3.21 -12.12 -15.80
N ALA A 110 -2.37 -12.52 -16.76
CA ALA A 110 -2.75 -12.78 -18.14
C ALA A 110 -1.98 -14.00 -18.67
N ILE A 111 -2.45 -14.55 -19.81
CA ILE A 111 -1.83 -15.71 -20.44
C ILE A 111 -1.48 -15.41 -21.91
N SER A 112 -0.38 -15.98 -22.38
CA SER A 112 -0.01 -15.95 -23.81
C SER A 112 -1.01 -16.70 -24.68
N GLY A 113 -1.11 -16.31 -25.94
CA GLY A 113 -2.01 -16.95 -26.91
C GLY A 113 -1.69 -18.43 -27.20
N ASP A 114 -0.44 -18.88 -26.96
CA ASP A 114 -0.03 -20.28 -27.08
C ASP A 114 -0.24 -21.08 -25.79
N GLY A 115 -0.67 -20.43 -24.70
CA GLY A 115 -0.96 -21.05 -23.42
C GLY A 115 0.24 -21.51 -22.60
N LYS A 116 1.47 -21.02 -22.91
CA LYS A 116 2.70 -21.48 -22.26
C LYS A 116 3.28 -20.51 -21.23
N THR A 117 2.90 -19.25 -21.30
CA THR A 117 3.46 -18.18 -20.48
C THR A 117 2.36 -17.42 -19.76
N LEU A 118 2.49 -17.26 -18.45
CA LEU A 118 1.70 -16.33 -17.64
C LEU A 118 2.46 -15.01 -17.46
N PHE A 119 1.74 -13.91 -17.45
CA PHE A 119 2.25 -12.58 -17.17
C PHE A 119 1.65 -12.09 -15.88
N THR A 120 2.47 -11.48 -15.02
CA THR A 120 2.04 -10.91 -13.74
C THR A 120 2.90 -9.74 -13.35
N THR A 121 2.32 -8.80 -12.62
CA THR A 121 3.07 -7.81 -11.84
C THR A 121 3.21 -8.29 -10.40
N THR A 122 4.25 -7.85 -9.71
CA THR A 122 4.46 -8.12 -8.28
C THR A 122 5.21 -6.95 -7.67
N GLN A 123 4.92 -6.61 -6.42
CA GLN A 123 5.79 -5.67 -5.70
C GLN A 123 7.14 -6.34 -5.43
N ASP A 124 8.21 -5.64 -5.74
CA ASP A 124 9.57 -6.11 -5.54
C ASP A 124 10.52 -4.95 -5.23
N THR A 125 10.93 -4.86 -3.98
CA THR A 125 11.95 -3.91 -3.49
C THR A 125 11.60 -2.45 -3.81
N GLY A 126 10.34 -2.05 -3.52
CA GLY A 126 9.83 -0.68 -3.74
C GLY A 126 9.48 -0.36 -5.19
N GLU A 127 9.45 -1.35 -6.07
CA GLU A 127 8.97 -1.22 -7.45
C GLU A 127 7.85 -2.23 -7.73
N MET A 128 7.22 -2.12 -8.91
CA MET A 128 6.23 -3.09 -9.37
C MET A 128 6.60 -3.55 -10.78
N PRO A 129 7.59 -4.45 -10.91
CA PRO A 129 8.00 -5.00 -12.19
C PRO A 129 6.95 -5.93 -12.80
N LEU A 130 7.04 -6.11 -14.13
CA LEU A 130 6.29 -7.07 -14.92
C LEU A 130 7.16 -8.30 -15.19
N PHE A 131 6.59 -9.50 -14.96
CA PHE A 131 7.23 -10.78 -15.19
C PHE A 131 6.46 -11.65 -16.18
N ALA A 132 7.20 -12.46 -16.93
CA ALA A 132 6.70 -13.62 -17.65
C ALA A 132 7.09 -14.89 -16.90
N ILE A 133 6.14 -15.82 -16.70
CA ILE A 133 6.34 -17.08 -15.96
C ILE A 133 6.07 -18.24 -16.89
N ASP A 134 7.05 -19.13 -17.06
CA ASP A 134 6.86 -20.41 -17.75
C ASP A 134 5.94 -21.32 -16.94
N ILE A 135 4.80 -21.72 -17.51
CA ILE A 135 3.79 -22.51 -16.82
C ILE A 135 4.28 -23.91 -16.42
N THR A 136 5.27 -24.43 -17.15
CA THR A 136 5.77 -25.80 -16.97
C THR A 136 6.68 -25.93 -15.76
N ASN A 137 7.60 -24.97 -15.58
CA ASN A 137 8.65 -25.03 -14.57
C ASN A 137 8.58 -23.90 -13.52
N GLY A 138 7.71 -22.90 -13.71
CA GLY A 138 7.55 -21.75 -12.82
C GLY A 138 8.70 -20.76 -12.85
N GLU A 139 9.56 -20.79 -13.89
CA GLU A 139 10.65 -19.84 -14.05
C GLU A 139 10.11 -18.47 -14.44
N ALA A 140 10.53 -17.43 -13.69
CA ALA A 140 10.10 -16.05 -13.91
C ALA A 140 11.20 -15.27 -14.63
N THR A 141 10.83 -14.62 -15.73
CA THR A 141 11.68 -13.71 -16.50
C THR A 141 11.17 -12.27 -16.32
N LEU A 142 12.06 -11.36 -15.92
CA LEU A 142 11.77 -9.94 -15.80
C LEU A 142 11.59 -9.32 -17.19
N LEU A 143 10.44 -8.66 -17.44
CA LEU A 143 10.16 -7.98 -18.69
C LEU A 143 10.33 -6.46 -18.60
N ALA A 144 9.88 -5.85 -17.52
CA ALA A 144 9.96 -4.41 -17.29
C ALA A 144 10.13 -4.09 -15.81
N ARG A 145 10.96 -3.09 -15.51
CA ARG A 145 11.24 -2.54 -14.19
C ARG A 145 11.40 -1.00 -14.31
N ASP A 146 11.85 -0.34 -13.28
CA ASP A 146 12.08 1.12 -13.18
C ASP A 146 10.78 1.91 -13.04
N GLY A 147 10.07 1.61 -11.96
CA GLY A 147 8.78 2.20 -11.61
C GLY A 147 7.73 1.16 -11.28
N SER A 148 6.47 1.54 -11.41
CA SER A 148 5.33 0.68 -11.11
C SER A 148 4.53 0.39 -12.36
N VAL A 149 4.56 -0.86 -12.83
CA VAL A 149 3.65 -1.36 -13.87
C VAL A 149 2.30 -1.63 -13.22
N ARG A 150 1.24 -0.94 -13.68
CA ARG A 150 -0.10 -1.05 -13.09
C ARG A 150 -0.98 -2.01 -13.86
N GLU A 151 -1.08 -1.81 -15.15
CA GLU A 151 -1.92 -2.61 -16.03
C GLU A 151 -1.12 -3.06 -17.24
N PHE A 152 -1.46 -4.20 -17.81
CA PHE A 152 -0.87 -4.70 -19.04
C PHE A 152 -1.86 -5.52 -19.85
N ALA A 153 -1.59 -5.63 -21.15
CA ALA A 153 -2.33 -6.46 -22.07
C ALA A 153 -1.35 -7.20 -23.00
N VAL A 154 -1.64 -8.45 -23.28
CA VAL A 154 -0.79 -9.32 -24.11
C VAL A 154 -1.47 -9.55 -25.46
N ALA A 155 -0.75 -9.34 -26.56
CA ALA A 155 -1.24 -9.56 -27.91
C ALA A 155 -0.12 -10.16 -28.79
N GLY A 156 -0.26 -11.44 -29.10
CA GLY A 156 0.77 -12.20 -29.82
C GLY A 156 2.07 -12.29 -29.01
N ASP A 157 3.14 -11.77 -29.56
CA ASP A 157 4.47 -11.69 -28.96
C ASP A 157 4.77 -10.32 -28.30
N GLN A 158 3.76 -9.46 -28.14
CA GLN A 158 3.92 -8.14 -27.59
C GLN A 158 3.13 -7.97 -26.29
N VAL A 159 3.67 -7.15 -25.38
CA VAL A 159 3.04 -6.74 -24.13
C VAL A 159 2.98 -5.22 -24.09
N LEU A 160 1.76 -4.68 -24.06
CA LEU A 160 1.48 -3.28 -23.81
C LEU A 160 1.25 -3.10 -22.32
N PHE A 161 1.86 -2.08 -21.71
CA PHE A 161 1.66 -1.84 -20.27
C PHE A 161 1.70 -0.35 -19.92
N THR A 162 1.08 -0.01 -18.81
CA THR A 162 1.23 1.30 -18.17
C THR A 162 2.31 1.22 -17.10
N ARG A 163 3.18 2.23 -17.07
CA ARG A 163 4.18 2.39 -16.00
C ARG A 163 4.19 3.82 -15.50
N ASP A 164 4.18 4.00 -14.21
CA ASP A 164 4.39 5.27 -13.52
C ASP A 164 5.64 5.24 -12.62
N ARG A 165 6.07 6.41 -12.16
CA ARG A 165 7.23 6.61 -11.30
C ARG A 165 6.97 7.76 -10.33
N LEU A 166 7.84 7.96 -9.35
CA LEU A 166 7.76 9.11 -8.44
C LEU A 166 7.79 10.47 -9.16
N ASP A 167 8.40 10.55 -10.35
CA ASP A 167 8.55 11.77 -11.16
C ASP A 167 7.73 11.76 -12.46
N SER A 168 6.89 10.76 -12.67
CA SER A 168 6.08 10.66 -13.88
C SER A 168 4.74 9.97 -13.61
N PRO A 169 3.61 10.59 -13.96
CA PRO A 169 2.35 9.87 -14.03
C PRO A 169 2.41 8.77 -15.11
N ALA A 170 1.43 7.87 -15.09
CA ALA A 170 1.39 6.70 -15.96
C ALA A 170 1.56 7.05 -17.45
N GLN A 171 2.46 6.33 -18.11
CA GLN A 171 2.70 6.35 -19.54
C GLN A 171 2.53 4.93 -20.11
N LEU A 172 2.22 4.83 -21.41
CA LEU A 172 2.12 3.56 -22.11
C LEU A 172 3.48 3.15 -22.67
N PHE A 173 3.82 1.89 -22.47
CA PHE A 173 5.02 1.24 -22.97
C PHE A 173 4.64 -0.03 -23.72
N LEU A 174 5.47 -0.42 -24.67
CA LEU A 174 5.37 -1.68 -25.39
C LEU A 174 6.70 -2.42 -25.27
N THR A 175 6.65 -3.72 -25.06
CA THR A 175 7.82 -4.61 -25.12
C THR A 175 7.46 -5.91 -25.80
N ASP A 176 8.46 -6.66 -26.27
CA ASP A 176 8.27 -8.04 -26.69
C ASP A 176 8.06 -8.95 -25.46
N ALA A 177 7.47 -10.10 -25.65
CA ALA A 177 7.20 -11.05 -24.58
C ALA A 177 8.49 -11.61 -23.91
N ASP A 178 9.66 -11.32 -24.45
CA ASP A 178 10.97 -11.62 -23.86
C ASP A 178 11.66 -10.41 -23.20
N GLY A 179 11.01 -9.23 -23.18
CA GLY A 179 11.48 -8.01 -22.52
C GLY A 179 12.60 -7.25 -23.23
N ARG A 180 12.97 -7.59 -24.49
CA ARG A 180 14.18 -7.05 -25.15
C ARG A 180 13.99 -5.73 -25.89
N SER A 181 12.78 -5.32 -26.18
CA SER A 181 12.48 -4.18 -27.04
C SER A 181 11.57 -3.14 -26.41
N GLU A 182 11.80 -2.82 -25.14
CA GLU A 182 10.97 -1.83 -24.45
C GLU A 182 11.04 -0.45 -25.12
N ARG A 183 9.87 0.15 -25.39
CA ARG A 183 9.76 1.53 -25.86
C ARG A 183 8.50 2.20 -25.33
N GLN A 184 8.59 3.48 -25.03
CA GLN A 184 7.42 4.30 -24.70
C GLN A 184 6.61 4.59 -25.99
N VAL A 185 5.29 4.41 -25.91
CA VAL A 185 4.36 4.63 -27.03
C VAL A 185 3.42 5.80 -26.81
N SER A 186 3.21 6.25 -25.58
CA SER A 186 2.45 7.46 -25.29
C SER A 186 3.35 8.65 -25.01
N VAL A 187 2.82 9.84 -25.27
CA VAL A 187 3.49 11.12 -24.99
C VAL A 187 2.57 12.07 -24.23
N ASN A 188 1.60 11.50 -23.52
CA ASN A 188 0.61 12.26 -22.77
C ASN A 188 1.28 13.13 -21.72
N ASN A 189 0.82 14.38 -21.61
CA ASN A 189 1.34 15.35 -20.64
C ASN A 189 2.83 15.68 -20.78
N ARG A 190 3.50 15.32 -21.88
CA ARG A 190 4.97 15.55 -22.09
C ARG A 190 5.38 16.97 -21.74
N ASP A 191 4.68 17.96 -22.27
CA ASP A 191 5.03 19.37 -22.08
C ASP A 191 4.81 19.84 -20.64
N ALA A 192 3.78 19.32 -19.96
CA ALA A 192 3.52 19.62 -18.56
C ALA A 192 4.60 18.99 -17.67
N ILE A 193 4.92 17.72 -17.92
CA ILE A 193 5.98 16.98 -17.19
C ILE A 193 7.33 17.69 -17.39
N ALA A 194 7.68 18.07 -18.61
CA ALA A 194 8.95 18.76 -18.92
C ALA A 194 9.08 20.16 -18.33
N LYS A 195 7.96 20.84 -18.08
CA LYS A 195 7.92 22.18 -17.47
C LYS A 195 7.83 22.15 -15.94
N THR A 196 7.56 20.99 -15.35
CA THR A 196 7.47 20.83 -13.91
C THR A 196 8.86 20.60 -13.32
N ALA A 197 9.18 21.33 -12.25
CA ALA A 197 10.40 21.11 -11.50
C ALA A 197 10.19 19.92 -10.55
N TRP A 198 10.81 18.80 -10.87
CA TRP A 198 10.76 17.58 -10.05
C TRP A 198 11.91 17.51 -9.07
N GLY A 199 11.65 17.03 -7.88
CA GLY A 199 12.70 16.64 -6.93
C GLY A 199 13.36 15.35 -7.39
N ALA A 200 14.67 15.36 -7.56
CA ALA A 200 15.42 14.14 -7.82
C ALA A 200 15.29 13.18 -6.65
N PHE A 201 15.15 11.90 -6.93
CA PHE A 201 14.96 10.89 -5.89
C PHE A 201 15.96 9.74 -6.06
N GLU A 202 16.23 9.04 -4.97
CA GLU A 202 16.99 7.80 -4.97
C GLU A 202 16.48 6.85 -3.90
N GLN A 203 16.61 5.56 -4.15
CA GLN A 203 16.42 4.53 -3.15
C GLN A 203 17.70 4.38 -2.30
N PHE A 204 17.56 4.17 -1.01
CA PHE A 204 18.64 3.82 -0.10
C PHE A 204 18.27 2.60 0.73
N GLN A 205 19.28 1.95 1.31
CA GLN A 205 19.09 0.83 2.21
C GLN A 205 19.92 0.99 3.47
N PHE A 206 19.48 0.40 4.55
CA PHE A 206 20.15 0.40 5.85
C PHE A 206 19.82 -0.90 6.61
N ILE A 207 20.53 -1.14 7.70
CA ILE A 207 20.26 -2.29 8.57
C ILE A 207 19.21 -1.88 9.61
N GLY A 208 18.03 -2.49 9.52
CA GLY A 208 16.88 -2.25 10.37
C GLY A 208 16.77 -3.18 11.57
N TRP A 209 15.51 -3.45 11.95
CA TRP A 209 15.20 -4.46 12.96
C TRP A 209 15.73 -5.83 12.53
N ASN A 210 16.04 -6.69 13.51
CA ASN A 210 16.56 -8.05 13.30
C ASN A 210 17.83 -8.16 12.44
N ASN A 211 18.58 -7.06 12.27
CA ASN A 211 19.73 -6.97 11.36
C ASN A 211 19.38 -7.27 9.88
N GLU A 212 18.14 -7.04 9.48
CA GLU A 212 17.70 -7.21 8.10
C GLU A 212 17.85 -5.90 7.31
N SER A 213 17.96 -6.03 5.97
CA SER A 213 18.04 -4.89 5.09
C SER A 213 16.66 -4.26 4.92
N VAL A 214 16.56 -2.97 5.22
CA VAL A 214 15.36 -2.15 5.05
C VAL A 214 15.64 -1.09 4.00
N HIS A 215 14.64 -0.81 3.16
CA HIS A 215 14.75 0.14 2.07
C HIS A 215 13.95 1.41 2.34
N GLY A 216 14.37 2.49 1.72
CA GLY A 216 13.66 3.76 1.74
C GLY A 216 13.96 4.60 0.52
N TYR A 217 13.20 5.66 0.35
CA TYR A 217 13.42 6.65 -0.69
C TYR A 217 13.69 8.02 -0.06
N VAL A 218 14.60 8.77 -0.67
CA VAL A 218 14.78 10.19 -0.42
C VAL A 218 14.43 10.96 -1.68
N VAL A 219 13.67 12.05 -1.52
CA VAL A 219 13.36 12.98 -2.61
C VAL A 219 13.92 14.35 -2.25
N LYS A 220 14.75 14.91 -3.12
CA LYS A 220 15.28 16.28 -2.96
C LYS A 220 14.18 17.30 -3.22
N PRO A 221 14.23 18.49 -2.59
CA PRO A 221 13.32 19.57 -2.96
C PRO A 221 13.47 19.92 -4.44
N ALA A 222 12.39 20.34 -5.09
CA ALA A 222 12.42 20.71 -6.52
C ALA A 222 13.36 21.91 -6.80
N ASN A 223 13.57 22.77 -5.80
CA ASN A 223 14.49 23.93 -5.84
C ASN A 223 15.84 23.63 -5.18
N TYR A 224 16.29 22.39 -5.19
CA TYR A 224 17.51 21.96 -4.53
C TYR A 224 18.74 22.75 -5.02
N VAL A 225 19.51 23.24 -4.06
CA VAL A 225 20.82 23.87 -4.27
C VAL A 225 21.83 23.18 -3.36
N GLU A 226 22.92 22.74 -3.92
CA GLU A 226 23.98 22.06 -3.17
C GLU A 226 24.52 22.94 -2.03
N GLY A 227 24.80 22.32 -0.89
CA GLY A 227 25.29 23.00 0.31
C GLY A 227 24.20 23.64 1.18
N ARG A 228 22.95 23.72 0.72
CA ARG A 228 21.81 24.17 1.52
C ARG A 228 21.18 23.02 2.30
N LYS A 229 20.61 23.34 3.46
CA LYS A 229 19.79 22.43 4.26
C LYS A 229 18.31 22.74 4.09
N TYR A 230 17.50 21.68 4.06
CA TYR A 230 16.07 21.75 3.78
C TYR A 230 15.25 21.08 4.88
N PRO A 231 14.06 21.61 5.21
CA PRO A 231 13.16 20.96 6.15
C PRO A 231 12.74 19.59 5.63
N ILE A 232 12.38 18.69 6.55
CA ILE A 232 12.07 17.30 6.24
C ILE A 232 10.58 17.06 6.40
N ALA A 233 9.97 16.47 5.36
CA ALA A 233 8.70 15.77 5.45
C ALA A 233 8.98 14.25 5.49
N PHE A 234 8.77 13.64 6.65
CA PHE A 234 8.96 12.21 6.88
C PHE A 234 7.64 11.50 6.71
N LEU A 235 7.46 10.77 5.61
CA LEU A 235 6.20 10.12 5.27
C LEU A 235 6.19 8.68 5.74
N ILE A 236 5.13 8.28 6.43
CA ILE A 236 4.90 6.93 6.95
C ILE A 236 3.68 6.36 6.23
N HIS A 237 3.86 5.25 5.49
CA HIS A 237 2.77 4.67 4.72
C HIS A 237 1.74 3.95 5.60
N GLY A 238 0.55 3.79 5.06
CA GLY A 238 -0.53 2.98 5.63
C GLY A 238 -0.40 1.51 5.28
N GLY A 239 -1.39 0.75 5.66
CA GLY A 239 -1.48 -0.69 5.56
C GLY A 239 -1.73 -1.27 6.96
N PRO A 240 -0.72 -1.81 7.67
CA PRO A 240 0.71 -1.57 7.54
C PRO A 240 1.41 -2.31 6.41
N GLN A 241 0.78 -3.38 5.88
CA GLN A 241 1.30 -4.14 4.77
C GLN A 241 1.08 -3.34 3.47
N GLY A 242 2.08 -2.59 3.06
CA GLY A 242 2.09 -1.70 1.91
C GLY A 242 3.51 -1.22 1.59
N SER A 243 3.63 -0.30 0.66
CA SER A 243 4.88 0.39 0.33
C SER A 243 4.57 1.70 -0.36
N PHE A 244 5.36 2.76 -0.13
CA PHE A 244 5.29 3.93 -0.99
C PHE A 244 5.88 3.64 -2.37
N GLY A 245 7.04 2.99 -2.41
CA GLY A 245 7.71 2.56 -3.62
C GLY A 245 8.01 3.66 -4.64
N ASN A 246 8.48 3.26 -5.82
CA ASN A 246 8.70 4.10 -6.98
C ASN A 246 7.43 4.13 -7.84
N GLY A 247 6.38 4.81 -7.35
CA GLY A 247 5.10 4.89 -8.01
C GLY A 247 4.45 6.27 -7.86
N TRP A 248 3.57 6.60 -8.80
CA TRP A 248 2.79 7.83 -8.77
C TRP A 248 1.57 7.72 -7.89
N SER A 249 1.33 8.73 -7.09
CA SER A 249 0.09 8.87 -6.31
C SER A 249 -0.49 10.27 -6.51
N TYR A 250 -1.81 10.37 -6.62
CA TYR A 250 -2.53 11.66 -6.61
C TYR A 250 -2.91 12.11 -5.19
N ARG A 251 -2.63 11.31 -4.17
CA ARG A 251 -2.88 11.62 -2.76
C ARG A 251 -1.56 11.88 -2.01
N TRP A 252 -0.88 10.84 -1.60
CA TRP A 252 0.40 10.90 -0.88
C TRP A 252 1.57 10.91 -1.88
N ASN A 253 1.75 12.02 -2.60
CA ASN A 253 2.82 12.16 -3.58
C ASN A 253 3.99 12.94 -2.98
N PRO A 254 5.19 12.35 -2.84
CA PRO A 254 6.34 13.05 -2.25
C PRO A 254 6.77 14.28 -3.05
N GLN A 255 6.46 14.33 -4.35
CA GLN A 255 6.77 15.49 -5.19
C GLN A 255 5.96 16.73 -4.82
N THR A 256 4.77 16.59 -4.21
CA THR A 256 4.02 17.75 -3.74
C THR A 256 4.74 18.47 -2.60
N TYR A 257 5.37 17.73 -1.70
CA TYR A 257 6.21 18.28 -0.62
C TYR A 257 7.55 18.82 -1.16
N ALA A 258 8.16 18.08 -2.10
CA ALA A 258 9.38 18.52 -2.78
C ALA A 258 9.17 19.86 -3.51
N GLY A 259 8.02 20.04 -4.17
CA GLY A 259 7.60 21.30 -4.80
C GLY A 259 7.40 22.46 -3.80
N GLN A 260 7.11 22.16 -2.53
CA GLN A 260 7.01 23.14 -1.45
C GLN A 260 8.36 23.46 -0.76
N GLY A 261 9.45 22.82 -1.21
CA GLY A 261 10.80 23.04 -0.69
C GLY A 261 11.20 22.10 0.44
N PHE A 262 10.48 21.02 0.67
CA PHE A 262 10.86 19.99 1.64
C PHE A 262 11.74 18.91 0.98
N ALA A 263 12.68 18.38 1.74
CA ALA A 263 13.24 17.08 1.47
C ALA A 263 12.28 16.01 2.02
N VAL A 264 12.06 14.93 1.28
CA VAL A 264 11.13 13.87 1.69
C VAL A 264 11.91 12.60 2.00
N ILE A 265 11.54 11.92 3.07
CA ILE A 265 12.03 10.59 3.42
C ILE A 265 10.84 9.65 3.54
N MET A 266 10.94 8.48 2.92
CA MET A 266 9.97 7.39 3.02
C MET A 266 10.72 6.11 3.33
N ILE A 267 10.20 5.27 4.22
CA ILE A 267 10.83 4.01 4.63
C ILE A 267 9.82 2.89 4.53
N ASP A 268 10.20 1.80 3.87
CA ASP A 268 9.44 0.56 3.81
C ASP A 268 9.87 -0.33 5.01
N PHE A 269 9.30 -0.05 6.17
CA PHE A 269 9.59 -0.72 7.44
C PHE A 269 9.11 -2.18 7.44
N HIS A 270 9.56 -3.00 8.40
CA HIS A 270 9.08 -4.37 8.60
C HIS A 270 7.56 -4.42 8.68
N GLY A 271 6.95 -5.24 7.83
CA GLY A 271 5.53 -5.27 7.52
C GLY A 271 5.22 -4.81 6.09
N SER A 272 6.11 -4.04 5.46
CA SER A 272 5.93 -3.60 4.08
C SER A 272 5.92 -4.79 3.10
N THR A 273 5.22 -4.61 1.98
CA THR A 273 5.14 -5.59 0.89
C THR A 273 6.29 -5.43 -0.10
N GLY A 274 6.61 -6.49 -0.84
CA GLY A 274 7.66 -6.48 -1.86
C GLY A 274 9.06 -6.89 -1.36
N TYR A 275 9.16 -7.36 -0.12
CA TYR A 275 10.41 -7.79 0.52
C TYR A 275 10.36 -9.27 0.98
N GLY A 276 9.44 -10.04 0.37
CA GLY A 276 9.14 -11.42 0.76
C GLY A 276 8.08 -11.52 1.85
N GLN A 277 7.39 -12.68 1.91
CA GLN A 277 6.27 -12.86 2.82
C GLN A 277 6.67 -12.80 4.31
N ALA A 278 7.86 -13.29 4.66
CA ALA A 278 8.35 -13.23 6.04
C ALA A 278 8.53 -11.79 6.55
N PHE A 279 8.99 -10.87 5.68
CA PHE A 279 9.12 -9.45 5.99
C PHE A 279 7.73 -8.82 6.23
N THR A 280 6.77 -9.13 5.36
CA THR A 280 5.38 -8.68 5.48
C THR A 280 4.71 -9.20 6.77
N ASP A 281 4.87 -10.47 7.08
CA ASP A 281 4.29 -11.12 8.28
C ASP A 281 4.86 -10.57 9.59
N SER A 282 6.07 -10.02 9.55
CA SER A 282 6.82 -9.63 10.75
C SER A 282 6.13 -8.59 11.63
N ILE A 283 5.18 -7.83 11.09
CA ILE A 283 4.49 -6.75 11.82
C ILE A 283 3.29 -7.22 12.63
N SER A 284 2.66 -8.35 12.28
CA SER A 284 1.48 -8.83 13.01
C SER A 284 1.79 -9.06 14.49
N GLY A 285 1.04 -8.41 15.40
CA GLY A 285 1.31 -8.35 16.83
C GLY A 285 2.48 -7.46 17.25
N HIS A 286 3.04 -6.65 16.32
CA HIS A 286 4.24 -5.82 16.50
C HIS A 286 4.13 -4.42 15.90
N TRP A 287 2.96 -3.84 15.93
CA TRP A 287 2.68 -2.56 15.27
C TRP A 287 3.56 -1.39 15.72
N GLY A 288 3.96 -1.35 17.00
CA GLY A 288 4.64 -0.20 17.60
C GLY A 288 6.12 -0.38 17.91
N ASP A 289 6.70 -1.59 17.80
CA ASP A 289 8.10 -1.84 18.12
C ASP A 289 8.98 -1.98 16.86
N ARG A 290 8.80 -3.03 16.06
CA ARG A 290 9.64 -3.32 14.88
C ARG A 290 9.63 -2.20 13.84
N PRO A 291 8.45 -1.70 13.40
CA PRO A 291 8.41 -0.58 12.46
C PRO A 291 9.01 0.70 13.04
N LEU A 292 8.80 0.98 14.33
CA LEU A 292 9.39 2.16 14.96
C LEU A 292 10.92 2.10 14.96
N GLU A 293 11.51 0.94 15.24
CA GLU A 293 12.96 0.75 15.17
C GLU A 293 13.49 1.02 13.77
N ASP A 294 12.81 0.51 12.73
CA ASP A 294 13.19 0.76 11.34
C ASP A 294 13.09 2.25 10.98
N LEU A 295 11.99 2.91 11.36
CA LEU A 295 11.80 4.33 11.12
C LEU A 295 12.90 5.17 11.79
N GLN A 296 13.26 4.85 13.04
CA GLN A 296 14.33 5.53 13.76
C GLN A 296 15.69 5.32 13.12
N LYS A 297 16.04 4.07 12.80
CA LYS A 297 17.32 3.72 12.17
C LYS A 297 17.42 4.31 10.75
N GLY A 298 16.34 4.22 9.97
CA GLY A 298 16.30 4.77 8.62
C GLY A 298 16.40 6.30 8.60
N TYR A 299 15.73 6.99 9.54
CA TYR A 299 15.85 8.43 9.70
C TYR A 299 17.31 8.82 10.04
N ALA A 300 17.92 8.14 11.01
CA ALA A 300 19.30 8.39 11.39
C ALA A 300 20.28 8.15 10.23
N HIS A 301 20.11 7.03 9.50
CA HIS A 301 20.91 6.70 8.32
C HIS A 301 20.77 7.76 7.22
N ALA A 302 19.54 8.21 6.94
CA ALA A 302 19.30 9.26 5.96
C ALA A 302 20.00 10.59 6.33
N LEU A 303 19.96 10.99 7.60
CA LEU A 303 20.66 12.19 8.09
C LEU A 303 22.18 12.09 7.95
N GLU A 304 22.74 10.90 8.16
CA GLU A 304 24.17 10.66 7.98
C GLU A 304 24.57 10.73 6.50
N LYS A 305 23.79 10.08 5.63
CA LYS A 305 24.05 9.98 4.20
C LYS A 305 23.79 11.28 3.44
N TYR A 306 22.72 12.00 3.79
CA TYR A 306 22.24 13.16 3.03
C TYR A 306 22.40 14.47 3.80
N ARG A 307 23.50 15.17 3.56
CA ARG A 307 23.88 16.40 4.29
C ARG A 307 22.92 17.59 4.10
N PHE A 308 22.05 17.53 3.09
CA PHE A 308 21.04 18.56 2.84
C PHE A 308 19.81 18.45 3.75
N LEU A 309 19.65 17.38 4.51
CA LEU A 309 18.57 17.19 5.45
C LEU A 309 18.79 18.05 6.72
N ASP A 310 17.75 18.76 7.16
CA ASP A 310 17.76 19.57 8.37
C ASP A 310 16.90 18.92 9.46
N SER A 311 17.54 18.15 10.32
CA SER A 311 16.86 17.47 11.44
C SER A 311 16.22 18.43 12.47
N SER A 312 16.64 19.69 12.49
CA SER A 312 16.03 20.69 13.37
C SER A 312 14.68 21.20 12.86
N ARG A 313 14.31 20.87 11.62
CA ARG A 313 13.08 21.28 10.94
C ARG A 313 12.40 20.07 10.28
N ALA A 314 11.99 19.09 11.09
CA ALA A 314 11.40 17.85 10.61
C ALA A 314 9.96 17.68 11.13
N CYS A 315 9.05 17.25 10.27
CA CYS A 315 7.70 16.82 10.63
C CYS A 315 7.46 15.40 10.13
N ALA A 316 6.73 14.57 10.92
CA ALA A 316 6.30 13.23 10.53
C ALA A 316 4.82 13.25 10.13
N LEU A 317 4.49 12.54 9.05
CA LEU A 317 3.17 12.52 8.45
C LEU A 317 2.80 11.08 8.09
N GLY A 318 1.54 10.73 8.30
CA GLY A 318 1.05 9.42 7.87
C GLY A 318 -0.47 9.33 7.88
N ALA A 319 -0.98 8.36 7.12
CA ALA A 319 -2.40 8.05 7.06
C ALA A 319 -2.65 6.59 7.42
N SER A 320 -3.84 6.29 7.96
CA SER A 320 -4.24 4.93 8.31
C SER A 320 -3.28 4.34 9.35
N TYR A 321 -2.62 3.22 9.07
CA TYR A 321 -1.53 2.75 9.92
C TYR A 321 -0.43 3.81 10.08
N GLY A 322 -0.11 4.58 9.04
CA GLY A 322 0.85 5.69 9.15
C GLY A 322 0.36 6.77 10.12
N GLY A 323 -0.94 7.05 10.18
CA GLY A 323 -1.57 7.92 11.19
C GLY A 323 -1.54 7.32 12.59
N TYR A 324 -1.75 6.00 12.72
CA TYR A 324 -1.50 5.25 13.95
C TYR A 324 -0.05 5.46 14.43
N MET A 325 0.91 5.25 13.52
CA MET A 325 2.33 5.42 13.86
C MET A 325 2.66 6.86 14.25
N VAL A 326 2.00 7.86 13.67
CA VAL A 326 2.12 9.26 14.09
C VAL A 326 1.61 9.45 15.53
N ASN A 327 0.46 8.87 15.90
CA ASN A 327 -0.04 8.87 17.28
C ASN A 327 0.93 8.14 18.23
N TRP A 328 1.51 7.03 17.77
CA TRP A 328 2.49 6.25 18.53
C TRP A 328 3.79 7.03 18.74
N ILE A 329 4.32 7.67 17.70
CA ILE A 329 5.51 8.54 17.74
C ILE A 329 5.34 9.70 18.73
N ALA A 330 4.16 10.32 18.78
CA ALA A 330 3.87 11.42 19.70
C ALA A 330 4.17 11.09 21.17
N GLY A 331 4.04 9.81 21.55
CA GLY A 331 4.30 9.35 22.91
C GLY A 331 5.58 8.55 23.12
N ASN A 332 6.21 8.04 22.04
CA ASN A 332 7.34 7.11 22.12
C ASN A 332 8.60 7.59 21.39
N TRP A 333 8.46 8.57 20.51
CA TRP A 333 9.58 9.20 19.80
C TRP A 333 9.24 10.65 19.43
N PRO A 334 8.99 11.54 20.42
CA PRO A 334 8.57 12.93 20.16
C PRO A 334 9.65 13.78 19.49
N GLU A 335 10.91 13.48 19.72
CA GLU A 335 12.03 14.16 19.04
C GLU A 335 12.50 13.35 17.83
N PRO A 336 12.82 13.97 16.70
CA PRO A 336 13.14 15.42 16.49
C PRO A 336 11.97 16.25 15.94
N TRP A 337 10.73 15.82 16.10
CA TRP A 337 9.60 16.35 15.36
C TRP A 337 9.18 17.75 15.83
N LYS A 338 9.08 18.69 14.87
CA LYS A 338 8.51 20.02 15.10
C LYS A 338 7.00 20.02 14.94
N CYS A 339 6.47 19.13 14.11
CA CYS A 339 5.04 18.90 13.97
C CYS A 339 4.73 17.48 13.50
N LEU A 340 3.50 17.10 13.67
CA LEU A 340 2.93 15.85 13.24
C LEU A 340 1.69 16.09 12.38
N VAL A 341 1.41 15.19 11.42
CA VAL A 341 0.17 15.15 10.66
C VAL A 341 -0.38 13.74 10.72
N ASN A 342 -1.51 13.60 11.39
CA ASN A 342 -2.27 12.36 11.51
C ASN A 342 -3.49 12.43 10.59
N HIS A 343 -3.55 11.58 9.59
CA HIS A 343 -4.72 11.43 8.74
C HIS A 343 -5.33 10.06 8.96
N ASP A 344 -6.61 10.02 9.39
CA ASP A 344 -7.39 8.80 9.62
C ASP A 344 -6.62 7.73 10.43
N GLY A 345 -5.88 8.16 11.46
CA GLY A 345 -5.00 7.28 12.24
C GLY A 345 -5.69 6.65 13.45
N VAL A 346 -5.38 5.39 13.74
CA VAL A 346 -5.88 4.73 14.94
C VAL A 346 -5.33 5.40 16.20
N PHE A 347 -6.23 5.79 17.10
CA PHE A 347 -5.92 6.35 18.41
C PHE A 347 -6.04 5.31 19.52
N ASP A 348 -7.12 4.53 19.49
CA ASP A 348 -7.40 3.45 20.42
C ASP A 348 -7.62 2.15 19.66
N THR A 349 -6.64 1.26 19.72
CA THR A 349 -6.65 -0.03 19.02
C THR A 349 -7.79 -0.93 19.49
N ARG A 350 -8.14 -0.88 20.78
CA ARG A 350 -9.24 -1.68 21.32
C ARG A 350 -10.60 -1.21 20.82
N MET A 351 -10.84 0.10 20.77
CA MET A 351 -12.04 0.67 20.17
C MET A 351 -12.12 0.34 18.69
N MET A 352 -11.00 0.41 17.96
CA MET A 352 -10.89 0.02 16.55
C MET A 352 -11.39 -1.41 16.32
N GLY A 353 -11.02 -2.37 17.19
CA GLY A 353 -11.43 -3.77 17.10
C GLY A 353 -12.93 -4.03 17.29
N TYR A 354 -13.72 -3.01 17.71
CA TYR A 354 -15.18 -3.10 17.81
C TYR A 354 -15.93 -2.28 16.78
N ALA A 355 -15.25 -1.38 16.04
CA ALA A 355 -15.93 -0.34 15.27
C ALA A 355 -15.55 -0.32 13.78
N THR A 356 -14.46 -0.99 13.37
CA THR A 356 -14.03 -1.05 11.96
C THR A 356 -14.95 -1.92 11.11
N GLU A 357 -15.08 -1.61 9.83
CA GLU A 357 -15.71 -2.47 8.83
C GLU A 357 -14.88 -3.74 8.53
N GLU A 358 -13.60 -3.75 8.91
CA GLU A 358 -12.62 -4.80 8.62
C GLU A 358 -12.23 -5.55 9.90
N LEU A 359 -13.18 -6.26 10.54
CA LEU A 359 -12.90 -6.99 11.78
C LEU A 359 -11.86 -8.09 11.59
N TRP A 360 -11.83 -8.77 10.43
CA TRP A 360 -10.79 -9.76 10.10
C TRP A 360 -9.38 -9.20 10.25
N PHE A 361 -9.16 -7.94 9.86
CA PHE A 361 -7.87 -7.27 9.92
C PHE A 361 -7.41 -7.08 11.36
N THR A 362 -8.23 -6.47 12.21
CA THR A 362 -7.89 -6.25 13.62
C THR A 362 -7.75 -7.55 14.38
N GLU A 363 -8.57 -8.56 14.10
CA GLU A 363 -8.48 -9.88 14.72
C GLU A 363 -7.20 -10.62 14.32
N TRP A 364 -6.79 -10.54 13.05
CA TRP A 364 -5.51 -11.10 12.61
C TRP A 364 -4.33 -10.40 13.27
N GLU A 365 -4.28 -9.08 13.18
CA GLU A 365 -3.15 -8.28 13.67
C GLU A 365 -2.96 -8.38 15.20
N ASN A 366 -4.02 -8.63 15.96
CA ASN A 366 -3.95 -8.79 17.40
C ASN A 366 -4.07 -10.26 17.88
N GLY A 367 -4.27 -11.21 16.95
CA GLY A 367 -4.35 -12.65 17.26
C GLY A 367 -5.66 -13.09 17.90
N GLY A 368 -6.75 -12.36 17.69
CA GLY A 368 -8.09 -12.67 18.15
C GLY A 368 -8.94 -11.43 18.42
N THR A 369 -10.16 -11.66 18.92
CA THR A 369 -11.10 -10.58 19.21
C THR A 369 -10.67 -9.74 20.44
N PRO A 370 -11.13 -8.46 20.57
CA PRO A 370 -10.80 -7.64 21.73
C PRO A 370 -11.28 -8.19 23.07
N PHE A 371 -12.27 -9.07 23.09
CA PHE A 371 -12.77 -9.70 24.32
C PHE A 371 -12.05 -11.02 24.66
N ASP A 372 -11.44 -11.70 23.68
CA ASP A 372 -10.66 -12.91 23.91
C ASP A 372 -9.20 -12.60 24.30
N VAL A 373 -8.60 -11.59 23.64
CA VAL A 373 -7.19 -11.22 23.80
C VAL A 373 -7.00 -9.72 24.10
N PRO A 374 -7.70 -9.13 25.09
CA PRO A 374 -7.70 -7.68 25.32
C PRO A 374 -6.30 -7.10 25.55
N GLN A 375 -5.38 -7.86 26.15
CA GLN A 375 -4.00 -7.43 26.42
C GLN A 375 -3.20 -7.19 25.13
N ASN A 376 -3.53 -7.89 24.02
CA ASN A 376 -2.84 -7.71 22.75
C ASN A 376 -3.19 -6.35 22.12
N TYR A 377 -4.45 -5.93 22.30
CA TYR A 377 -4.92 -4.59 21.84
C TYR A 377 -4.32 -3.45 22.69
N GLU A 378 -3.91 -3.70 23.92
CA GLU A 378 -3.31 -2.67 24.78
C GLU A 378 -1.79 -2.53 24.59
N LYS A 379 -1.13 -3.54 24.01
CA LYS A 379 0.34 -3.61 23.92
C LYS A 379 0.95 -2.42 23.17
N PHE A 380 0.34 -2.05 22.06
CA PHE A 380 0.80 -0.95 21.20
C PHE A 380 -0.33 0.09 21.01
N ASN A 381 -1.07 0.39 22.06
CA ASN A 381 -2.20 1.28 22.02
C ASN A 381 -1.78 2.74 22.26
N PRO A 382 -1.87 3.65 21.26
CA PRO A 382 -1.42 5.05 21.40
C PRO A 382 -2.10 5.80 22.56
N VAL A 383 -3.37 5.52 22.86
CA VAL A 383 -4.11 6.19 23.94
C VAL A 383 -3.42 6.06 25.28
N ASN A 384 -2.71 4.96 25.52
CA ASN A 384 -1.98 4.70 26.78
C ASN A 384 -0.74 5.61 26.94
N HIS A 385 -0.33 6.32 25.87
CA HIS A 385 0.86 7.17 25.85
C HIS A 385 0.54 8.67 25.75
N VAL A 386 -0.73 9.07 25.73
CA VAL A 386 -1.17 10.47 25.62
C VAL A 386 -0.53 11.37 26.67
N ALA A 387 -0.29 10.86 27.90
CA ALA A 387 0.38 11.64 28.95
C ALA A 387 1.74 12.19 28.55
N LYS A 388 2.46 11.55 27.60
CA LYS A 388 3.78 11.93 27.10
C LYS A 388 3.73 12.85 25.87
N TRP A 389 2.56 13.06 25.28
CA TRP A 389 2.41 13.86 24.05
C TRP A 389 2.78 15.33 24.34
N SER A 390 3.54 15.94 23.41
CA SER A 390 4.00 17.33 23.51
C SER A 390 4.15 18.00 22.14
N VAL A 391 4.10 17.24 21.04
CA VAL A 391 4.37 17.75 19.69
C VAL A 391 3.08 18.28 19.06
N PRO A 392 3.06 19.49 18.46
CA PRO A 392 1.91 20.01 17.72
C PRO A 392 1.44 19.06 16.63
N MET A 393 0.11 18.87 16.48
CA MET A 393 -0.45 17.90 15.54
C MET A 393 -1.64 18.44 14.76
N LEU A 394 -1.59 18.28 13.44
CA LEU A 394 -2.75 18.40 12.56
C LEU A 394 -3.42 17.03 12.48
N VAL A 395 -4.71 16.98 12.77
CA VAL A 395 -5.55 15.79 12.62
C VAL A 395 -6.47 15.99 11.42
N VAL A 396 -6.48 15.03 10.51
CA VAL A 396 -7.39 15.00 9.34
C VAL A 396 -8.25 13.76 9.42
N GLN A 397 -9.55 13.89 9.16
CA GLN A 397 -10.50 12.80 9.29
C GLN A 397 -11.65 12.93 8.27
N GLY A 398 -12.01 11.82 7.63
CA GLY A 398 -13.25 11.68 6.87
C GLY A 398 -14.39 11.27 7.79
N GLU A 399 -15.55 11.94 7.69
CA GLU A 399 -16.72 11.62 8.53
C GLU A 399 -17.40 10.30 8.11
N LEU A 400 -17.22 9.90 6.85
CA LEU A 400 -17.72 8.63 6.29
C LEU A 400 -16.66 7.52 6.30
N ASP A 401 -15.65 7.64 7.13
CA ASP A 401 -14.63 6.61 7.31
C ASP A 401 -15.16 5.50 8.22
N TYR A 402 -15.46 4.35 7.64
CA TYR A 402 -15.89 3.15 8.36
C TYR A 402 -14.73 2.17 8.59
N ARG A 403 -13.57 2.41 7.98
CA ARG A 403 -12.34 1.64 8.18
C ARG A 403 -11.65 2.04 9.47
N ILE A 404 -11.35 3.33 9.61
CA ILE A 404 -10.91 3.94 10.88
C ILE A 404 -11.95 4.98 11.27
N PRO A 405 -12.93 4.59 12.10
CA PRO A 405 -14.09 5.43 12.39
C PRO A 405 -13.73 6.83 12.89
N PRO A 406 -14.53 7.86 12.56
CA PRO A 406 -14.21 9.27 12.81
C PRO A 406 -13.97 9.60 14.28
N GLU A 407 -14.48 8.80 15.20
CA GLU A 407 -14.22 8.94 16.65
C GLU A 407 -12.74 8.81 16.99
N GLN A 408 -11.94 8.08 16.19
CA GLN A 408 -10.49 7.94 16.37
C GLN A 408 -9.78 9.29 16.19
N GLY A 409 -10.09 10.02 15.12
CA GLY A 409 -9.57 11.36 14.86
C GLY A 409 -10.07 12.39 15.87
N ILE A 410 -11.37 12.36 16.18
CA ILE A 410 -11.98 13.27 17.17
C ILE A 410 -11.34 13.05 18.56
N ALA A 411 -11.12 11.79 18.96
CA ALA A 411 -10.49 11.45 20.23
C ALA A 411 -9.01 11.91 20.28
N THR A 412 -8.27 11.72 19.19
CA THR A 412 -6.90 12.26 19.03
C THR A 412 -6.88 13.78 19.24
N PHE A 413 -7.76 14.51 18.55
CA PHE A 413 -7.84 15.97 18.66
C PHE A 413 -8.25 16.40 20.07
N THR A 414 -9.23 15.72 20.69
CA THR A 414 -9.66 15.98 22.07
C THR A 414 -8.51 15.80 23.06
N ALA A 415 -7.71 14.75 22.91
CA ALA A 415 -6.55 14.50 23.75
C ALA A 415 -5.51 15.62 23.66
N LEU A 416 -5.22 16.10 22.46
CA LEU A 416 -4.32 17.22 22.20
C LEU A 416 -4.81 18.51 22.86
N GLN A 417 -6.08 18.86 22.67
CA GLN A 417 -6.72 20.05 23.26
C GLN A 417 -6.72 19.99 24.78
N ARG A 418 -7.02 18.83 25.37
CA ARG A 418 -7.01 18.64 26.84
C ARG A 418 -5.62 18.76 27.44
N LYS A 419 -4.59 18.55 26.65
CA LYS A 419 -3.19 18.70 27.06
C LYS A 419 -2.60 20.08 26.73
N ASP A 420 -3.41 21.01 26.19
CA ASP A 420 -2.95 22.33 25.74
C ASP A 420 -1.82 22.23 24.69
N ILE A 421 -1.89 21.17 23.84
CA ILE A 421 -0.98 20.98 22.72
C ILE A 421 -1.60 21.64 21.49
N GLU A 422 -0.83 22.50 20.81
CA GLU A 422 -1.33 23.19 19.63
C GLU A 422 -1.73 22.18 18.55
N SER A 423 -2.98 22.26 18.11
CA SER A 423 -3.55 21.29 17.19
C SER A 423 -4.67 21.91 16.35
N GLN A 424 -4.89 21.32 15.19
CA GLN A 424 -5.97 21.63 14.27
C GLN A 424 -6.67 20.36 13.86
N LEU A 425 -8.00 20.41 13.72
CA LEU A 425 -8.81 19.34 13.14
C LEU A 425 -9.34 19.80 11.78
N LEU A 426 -9.05 19.02 10.73
CA LEU A 426 -9.65 19.13 9.41
C LEU A 426 -10.58 17.94 9.20
N LEU A 427 -11.90 18.20 9.31
CA LEU A 427 -12.94 17.19 9.13
C LEU A 427 -13.59 17.36 7.77
N PHE A 428 -13.68 16.27 6.99
CA PHE A 428 -14.39 16.23 5.72
C PHE A 428 -15.70 15.47 5.87
N PRO A 429 -16.84 16.15 5.85
CA PRO A 429 -18.14 15.51 6.13
C PRO A 429 -18.63 14.57 5.02
N ASP A 430 -18.01 14.63 3.86
CA ASP A 430 -18.41 13.90 2.66
C ASP A 430 -17.30 13.03 2.05
N GLU A 431 -16.24 12.77 2.81
CA GLU A 431 -15.15 11.85 2.44
C GLU A 431 -15.13 10.61 3.35
N ASN A 432 -14.62 9.52 2.78
CA ASN A 432 -14.38 8.27 3.47
C ASN A 432 -12.91 8.19 3.97
N HIS A 433 -12.34 6.99 4.03
CA HIS A 433 -10.93 6.75 4.40
C HIS A 433 -9.92 7.42 3.45
N TRP A 434 -10.37 7.82 2.26
CA TRP A 434 -9.53 8.54 1.29
C TRP A 434 -10.19 9.87 0.91
N VAL A 435 -9.41 10.94 0.85
CA VAL A 435 -9.87 12.24 0.34
C VAL A 435 -9.78 12.20 -1.18
N LEU A 436 -10.92 11.96 -1.85
CA LEU A 436 -10.97 11.68 -3.30
C LEU A 436 -11.58 12.81 -4.11
N LYS A 437 -12.44 13.64 -3.52
CA LYS A 437 -13.07 14.75 -4.24
C LYS A 437 -12.03 15.84 -4.54
N PRO A 438 -11.94 16.34 -5.77
CA PRO A 438 -10.88 17.28 -6.16
C PRO A 438 -10.78 18.52 -5.28
N GLN A 439 -11.91 19.13 -4.90
CA GLN A 439 -11.94 20.31 -4.03
C GLN A 439 -11.42 20.00 -2.63
N ASN A 440 -11.76 18.84 -2.08
CA ASN A 440 -11.31 18.39 -0.76
C ASN A 440 -9.83 18.03 -0.79
N SER A 441 -9.37 17.42 -1.88
CA SER A 441 -7.94 17.12 -2.10
C SER A 441 -7.10 18.41 -2.13
N ILE A 442 -7.56 19.46 -2.81
CA ILE A 442 -6.87 20.77 -2.81
C ILE A 442 -6.82 21.34 -1.39
N GLN A 443 -7.94 21.35 -0.67
CA GLN A 443 -8.00 21.82 0.71
C GLN A 443 -7.08 21.02 1.63
N TRP A 444 -7.04 19.70 1.47
CA TRP A 444 -6.14 18.82 2.21
C TRP A 444 -4.68 19.22 2.01
N HIS A 445 -4.23 19.32 0.74
CA HIS A 445 -2.85 19.69 0.41
C HIS A 445 -2.48 21.10 0.93
N ASP A 446 -3.37 22.07 0.76
CA ASP A 446 -3.15 23.44 1.23
C ASP A 446 -3.01 23.48 2.76
N THR A 447 -3.91 22.79 3.48
CA THR A 447 -3.89 22.75 4.94
C THR A 447 -2.62 22.07 5.46
N VAL A 448 -2.27 20.90 4.91
CA VAL A 448 -1.05 20.18 5.30
C VAL A 448 0.20 21.00 5.01
N ASN A 449 0.31 21.59 3.81
CA ASN A 449 1.46 22.42 3.45
C ASN A 449 1.60 23.66 4.33
N HIS A 450 0.49 24.34 4.70
CA HIS A 450 0.50 25.45 5.63
C HIS A 450 0.97 25.01 7.02
N TRP A 451 0.46 23.87 7.52
CA TRP A 451 0.87 23.30 8.79
C TRP A 451 2.36 23.02 8.85
N LEU A 452 2.90 22.32 7.85
CA LEU A 452 4.32 22.01 7.76
C LEU A 452 5.19 23.28 7.74
N LYS A 453 4.84 24.25 6.89
CA LYS A 453 5.58 25.51 6.77
C LYS A 453 5.58 26.30 8.09
N ARG A 454 4.44 26.37 8.76
CA ARG A 454 4.32 27.06 10.06
C ARG A 454 5.33 26.55 11.08
N TRP A 455 5.56 25.24 11.15
CA TRP A 455 6.43 24.62 12.15
C TRP A 455 7.89 24.48 11.70
N THR A 456 8.18 24.68 10.42
CA THR A 456 9.53 24.50 9.86
C THR A 456 10.17 25.78 9.29
N SER A 457 9.44 26.91 9.20
CA SER A 457 9.97 28.17 8.64
C SER A 457 11.01 28.87 9.53
N GLY A 458 11.11 28.50 10.78
CA GLY A 458 11.99 29.22 11.75
C GLY A 458 11.43 30.54 12.29
N GLU A 459 10.26 30.96 11.79
CA GLU A 459 9.52 32.11 12.35
C GLU A 459 8.63 31.57 13.48
N GLN A 460 8.75 32.12 14.68
CA GLN A 460 7.80 31.77 15.74
C GLN A 460 6.40 32.25 15.34
N PRO A 461 5.35 31.46 15.53
CA PRO A 461 3.97 31.92 15.33
C PRO A 461 3.71 33.11 16.25
N GLN A 462 3.20 34.21 15.67
CA GLN A 462 2.67 35.34 16.44
C GLN A 462 1.38 34.99 17.13
#